data_31dabaedf525308ac16b0fbb0608f555
#
_entry.id   31dabaedf525308ac16b0fbb0608f555
#
_cell.length_a   1.000
_cell.length_b   1.000
_cell.length_c   1.000
_cell.angle_alpha   90.00
_cell.angle_beta   90.00
_cell.angle_gamma   90.00
#
_symmetry.space_group_name_H-M   'P 1'
#
loop_
_entity.id
_entity.type
_entity.pdbx_description
1 polymer ?
#
loop_
_entity_poly.entity_id
_entity_poly.type
_entity_poly.pdbx_seq_one_letter_code
_entity_poly.pdbx_strand_id
1 'polypeptide(L)'
;MNQPVQEIEPVAPAQQRAAIDAAIVAKLGTDWQREWLVVHNSSDLVRLNRDRINLDFQADLLGNVEIIEREANPVQISGQLIAWMVLGASLFVALAIAALTGIL
;
A
#
# COMPACT_ATOMS: atom_id res chain seq x y z
N MET A 1 -26.15 19.30 -31.16
CA MET A 1 -25.84 19.04 -30.68
C MET A 1 -25.21 18.54 -30.27
N ASN A 2 -24.92 18.53 -29.93
CA ASN A 2 -24.34 18.06 -29.47
C ASN A 2 -23.96 17.79 -28.77
N GLN A 3 -23.53 17.38 -28.17
CA GLN A 3 -23.05 17.01 -27.50
C GLN A 3 -22.71 16.47 -27.02
N PRO A 4 -22.76 16.67 -26.75
CA PRO A 4 -22.21 16.24 -25.86
C PRO A 4 -21.88 15.09 -25.29
N VAL A 5 -21.85 14.47 -25.63
CA VAL A 5 -21.29 13.33 -25.24
C VAL A 5 -20.26 13.44 -24.27
N GLN A 6 -19.49 14.27 -24.48
CA GLN A 6 -18.40 14.49 -23.72
C GLN A 6 -18.71 15.18 -22.54
N GLU A 7 -19.86 15.35 -22.31
CA GLU A 7 -20.21 15.96 -21.16
C GLU A 7 -20.29 15.04 -20.07
N ILE A 8 -19.23 14.39 -19.75
CA ILE A 8 -19.12 13.60 -18.59
C ILE A 8 -18.72 14.53 -17.48
N GLU A 9 -19.62 14.80 -16.59
CA GLU A 9 -19.27 15.60 -15.44
C GLU A 9 -18.50 14.76 -14.45
N PRO A 10 -17.31 15.19 -14.04
CA PRO A 10 -16.58 14.48 -13.01
C PRO A 10 -17.36 14.52 -11.71
N VAL A 11 -17.34 13.42 -10.97
CA VAL A 11 -17.93 13.40 -9.65
C VAL A 11 -17.10 14.24 -8.70
N ALA A 12 -17.72 14.74 -7.66
CA ALA A 12 -17.02 15.53 -6.66
C ALA A 12 -16.02 14.65 -5.91
N PRO A 13 -14.93 15.24 -5.39
CA PRO A 13 -13.97 14.47 -4.62
C PRO A 13 -14.58 13.71 -3.46
N ALA A 14 -15.59 14.26 -2.82
CA ALA A 14 -16.28 13.58 -1.74
C ALA A 14 -16.98 12.31 -2.23
N GLN A 15 -17.49 12.33 -3.46
CA GLN A 15 -18.13 11.16 -4.04
C GLN A 15 -17.11 10.11 -4.44
N GLN A 16 -15.95 10.53 -4.94
CA GLN A 16 -14.86 9.61 -5.22
C GLN A 16 -14.42 8.92 -3.95
N ARG A 17 -14.27 9.67 -2.86
CA ARG A 17 -13.86 9.09 -1.60
C ARG A 17 -14.92 8.16 -1.03
N ALA A 18 -16.19 8.51 -1.16
CA ALA A 18 -17.27 7.65 -0.71
C ALA A 18 -17.29 6.33 -1.48
N ALA A 19 -17.02 6.39 -2.79
CA ALA A 19 -16.95 5.19 -3.61
C ALA A 19 -15.77 4.31 -3.18
N ILE A 20 -14.64 4.92 -2.87
CA ILE A 20 -13.46 4.20 -2.38
C ILE A 20 -13.78 3.54 -1.02
N ASP A 21 -14.38 4.28 -0.11
CA ASP A 21 -14.70 3.73 1.22
C ASP A 21 -15.65 2.53 1.08
N ALA A 22 -16.62 2.62 0.21
CA ALA A 22 -17.53 1.51 -0.04
C ALA A 22 -16.80 0.31 -0.63
N ALA A 23 -15.86 0.55 -1.55
CA ALA A 23 -15.09 -0.52 -2.18
C ALA A 23 -14.18 -1.21 -1.16
N ILE A 24 -13.58 -0.45 -0.24
CA ILE A 24 -12.75 -1.02 0.80
C ILE A 24 -13.57 -1.96 1.68
N VAL A 25 -14.72 -1.50 2.13
CA VAL A 25 -15.58 -2.32 2.98
C VAL A 25 -16.08 -3.55 2.22
N ALA A 26 -16.44 -3.39 0.95
CA ALA A 26 -16.91 -4.50 0.14
C ALA A 26 -15.85 -5.57 -0.03
N LYS A 27 -14.58 -5.17 -0.15
CA LYS A 27 -13.50 -6.12 -0.37
C LYS A 27 -12.93 -6.69 0.93
N LEU A 28 -12.78 -5.86 1.94
CA LEU A 28 -12.04 -6.22 3.15
C LEU A 28 -12.92 -6.40 4.39
N GLY A 29 -14.17 -5.93 4.34
CA GLY A 29 -15.06 -5.98 5.50
C GLY A 29 -15.01 -4.70 6.32
N THR A 30 -15.92 -4.57 7.28
CA THR A 30 -16.04 -3.35 8.07
C THR A 30 -14.90 -3.18 9.07
N ASP A 31 -14.21 -4.27 9.41
CA ASP A 31 -13.13 -4.25 10.39
C ASP A 31 -11.75 -4.13 9.76
N TRP A 32 -11.68 -3.68 8.52
CA TRP A 32 -10.43 -3.65 7.78
C TRP A 32 -9.32 -2.86 8.47
N GLN A 33 -9.67 -1.85 9.25
CA GLN A 33 -8.69 -1.01 9.93
C GLN A 33 -7.87 -1.75 10.97
N ARG A 34 -8.32 -2.91 11.39
CA ARG A 34 -7.59 -3.71 12.35
C ARG A 34 -6.40 -4.43 11.73
N GLU A 35 -6.44 -4.66 10.43
CA GLU A 35 -5.42 -5.43 9.74
C GLU A 35 -4.64 -4.63 8.72
N TRP A 36 -5.19 -3.54 8.24
CA TRP A 36 -4.60 -2.77 7.16
C TRP A 36 -4.22 -1.37 7.64
N LEU A 37 -3.02 -0.94 7.25
CA LEU A 37 -2.52 0.38 7.57
C LEU A 37 -2.75 1.29 6.38
N VAL A 38 -3.24 2.50 6.62
CA VAL A 38 -3.42 3.48 5.57
C VAL A 38 -2.08 4.17 5.32
N VAL A 39 -1.52 3.99 4.14
CA VAL A 39 -0.22 4.58 3.79
C VAL A 39 -0.35 5.73 2.81
N HIS A 40 -1.49 5.88 2.18
CA HIS A 40 -1.80 7.04 1.35
C HIS A 40 -3.29 7.28 1.41
N ASN A 41 -3.68 8.53 1.53
CA ASN A 41 -5.08 8.86 1.75
C ASN A 41 -5.40 10.17 1.05
N SER A 42 -6.07 10.08 -0.09
CA SER A 42 -6.57 11.24 -0.81
C SER A 42 -7.99 10.95 -1.28
N SER A 43 -8.61 11.93 -1.94
CA SER A 43 -10.00 11.75 -2.37
C SER A 43 -10.14 10.71 -3.49
N ASP A 44 -9.09 10.51 -4.28
CA ASP A 44 -9.15 9.62 -5.43
C ASP A 44 -8.25 8.40 -5.32
N LEU A 45 -7.47 8.30 -4.24
CA LEU A 45 -6.58 7.16 -4.05
C LEU A 45 -6.40 6.88 -2.57
N VAL A 46 -6.67 5.66 -2.18
CA VAL A 46 -6.33 5.17 -0.84
C VAL A 46 -5.46 3.94 -1.02
N ARG A 47 -4.30 3.97 -0.42
CA ARG A 47 -3.41 2.82 -0.42
C ARG A 47 -3.36 2.22 0.97
N LEU A 48 -3.64 0.93 1.04
CA LEU A 48 -3.59 0.19 2.28
C LEU A 48 -2.45 -0.81 2.22
N ASN A 49 -1.84 -1.04 3.35
CA ASN A 49 -0.74 -1.99 3.45
C ASN A 49 -1.01 -2.99 4.56
N ARG A 50 -0.74 -4.25 4.27
CA ARG A 50 -0.70 -5.30 5.26
C ARG A 50 0.44 -6.23 4.89
N ASP A 51 1.43 -6.32 5.78
CA ASP A 51 2.64 -7.09 5.54
C ASP A 51 3.34 -6.61 4.26
N ARG A 52 3.40 -7.44 3.24
CA ARG A 52 4.05 -7.10 2.00
C ARG A 52 3.08 -6.78 0.89
N ILE A 53 1.81 -6.62 1.21
CA ILE A 53 0.80 -6.40 0.20
C ILE A 53 0.29 -4.99 0.30
N ASN A 54 0.27 -4.30 -0.82
CA ASN A 54 -0.37 -3.00 -0.95
C ASN A 54 -1.63 -3.16 -1.78
N LEU A 55 -2.71 -2.58 -1.30
CA LEU A 55 -3.96 -2.47 -2.05
C LEU A 55 -4.19 -1.01 -2.36
N ASP A 56 -4.29 -0.68 -3.63
CA ASP A 56 -4.60 0.65 -4.09
C ASP A 56 -6.04 0.68 -4.54
N PHE A 57 -6.81 1.58 -3.96
CA PHE A 57 -8.19 1.84 -4.34
C PHE A 57 -8.21 3.19 -5.04
N GLN A 58 -8.34 3.17 -6.35
CA GLN A 58 -8.33 4.39 -7.16
C GLN A 58 -9.71 4.66 -7.71
N ALA A 59 -10.19 5.88 -7.54
CA ALA A 59 -11.44 6.32 -8.14
C ALA A 59 -11.14 7.21 -9.34
N ASP A 60 -11.80 6.94 -10.44
CA ASP A 60 -11.66 7.80 -11.62
C ASP A 60 -12.63 8.97 -11.52
N LEU A 61 -12.62 9.82 -12.56
CA LEU A 61 -13.47 11.01 -12.57
C LEU A 61 -14.96 10.68 -12.67
N LEU A 62 -15.31 9.45 -12.99
CA LEU A 62 -16.69 9.01 -13.05
C LEU A 62 -17.14 8.31 -11.77
N GLY A 63 -16.24 8.18 -10.80
CA GLY A 63 -16.56 7.51 -9.55
C GLY A 63 -16.40 6.00 -9.59
N ASN A 64 -15.81 5.47 -10.65
CA ASN A 64 -15.51 4.04 -10.72
C ASN A 64 -14.23 3.76 -9.94
N VAL A 65 -14.24 2.69 -9.17
CA VAL A 65 -13.08 2.33 -8.34
C VAL A 65 -12.39 1.14 -8.93
N GLU A 66 -11.09 1.30 -9.12
CA GLU A 66 -10.20 0.22 -9.54
C GLU A 66 -9.39 -0.21 -8.34
N ILE A 67 -9.29 -1.51 -8.14
CA ILE A 67 -8.53 -2.07 -7.03
C ILE A 67 -7.31 -2.75 -7.60
N ILE A 68 -6.14 -2.29 -7.18
CA ILE A 68 -4.87 -2.83 -7.67
C ILE A 68 -4.13 -3.42 -6.49
N GLU A 69 -3.88 -4.71 -6.56
CA GLU A 69 -3.10 -5.38 -5.54
C GLU A 69 -1.66 -5.52 -6.01
N ARG A 70 -0.74 -5.08 -5.18
CA ARG A 70 0.69 -5.17 -5.48
C ARG A 70 1.42 -5.72 -4.29
N GLU A 71 2.42 -6.51 -4.57
CA GLU A 71 3.38 -6.85 -3.56
C GLU A 71 4.20 -5.59 -3.30
N ALA A 72 4.43 -5.28 -2.05
CA ALA A 72 5.26 -4.15 -1.70
C ALA A 72 6.62 -4.37 -2.36
N ASN A 73 6.99 -3.43 -3.23
CA ASN A 73 8.12 -3.62 -4.10
C ASN A 73 9.41 -3.69 -3.30
N PRO A 74 10.10 -4.82 -3.33
CA PRO A 74 11.34 -4.94 -2.58
C PRO A 74 12.38 -3.92 -3.00
N VAL A 75 12.31 -3.44 -4.23
CA VAL A 75 13.25 -2.42 -4.66
C VAL A 75 13.01 -1.10 -3.97
N GLN A 76 11.78 -0.76 -3.67
CA GLN A 76 11.48 0.51 -3.03
C GLN A 76 11.68 0.49 -1.54
N ILE A 77 11.41 -0.64 -0.94
CA ILE A 77 11.68 -0.81 0.42
C ILE A 77 13.14 -0.85 0.66
N SER A 78 13.83 -0.96 -0.35
CA SER A 78 14.97 -1.72 -0.47
C SER A 78 16.20 -1.05 -0.10
N GLY A 79 16.30 0.15 -0.27
CA GLY A 79 17.57 0.76 0.09
C GLY A 79 17.83 0.51 1.55
N GLN A 80 16.85 0.75 2.39
CA GLN A 80 16.98 0.54 3.81
C GLN A 80 16.92 -0.92 4.18
N LEU A 81 15.98 -1.67 3.61
CA LEU A 81 15.78 -3.04 4.02
C LEU A 81 16.98 -3.92 3.71
N ILE A 82 17.56 -3.76 2.53
CA ILE A 82 18.77 -4.49 2.17
C ILE A 82 19.92 -4.10 3.08
N ALA A 83 20.06 -2.82 3.38
CA ALA A 83 21.10 -2.37 4.29
C ALA A 83 20.92 -2.98 5.67
N TRP A 84 19.72 -3.03 6.17
CA TRP A 84 19.44 -3.66 7.46
C TRP A 84 19.74 -5.14 7.44
N MET A 85 19.39 -5.83 6.37
CA MET A 85 19.68 -7.25 6.24
C MET A 85 21.17 -7.53 6.19
N VAL A 86 21.91 -6.71 5.46
CA VAL A 86 23.38 -6.87 5.39
C VAL A 86 24.02 -6.59 6.74
N LEU A 87 23.59 -5.55 7.43
CA LEU A 87 24.09 -5.24 8.76
C LEU A 87 23.77 -6.35 9.75
N GLY A 88 22.54 -6.86 9.70
CA GLY A 88 22.15 -7.95 10.56
C GLY A 88 22.94 -9.22 10.30
N ALA A 89 23.13 -9.56 9.05
CA ALA A 89 23.92 -10.73 8.68
C ALA A 89 25.39 -10.57 9.13
N SER A 90 25.95 -9.39 8.95
CA SER A 90 27.33 -9.13 9.39
C SER A 90 27.48 -9.27 10.90
N LEU A 91 26.50 -8.80 11.64
CA LEU A 91 26.51 -8.91 13.08
C LEU A 91 26.44 -10.38 13.53
N PHE A 92 25.60 -11.16 12.88
CA PHE A 92 25.48 -12.59 13.19
C PHE A 92 26.78 -13.33 12.93
N VAL A 93 27.44 -13.03 11.83
CA VAL A 93 28.73 -13.65 11.50
C VAL A 93 29.75 -13.28 12.55
N ALA A 94 29.80 -12.01 12.95
CA ALA A 94 30.76 -11.57 13.97
C ALA A 94 30.53 -12.26 15.31
N LEU A 95 29.27 -12.40 15.72
CA LEU A 95 28.94 -13.09 16.96
C LEU A 95 29.27 -14.58 16.89
N ALA A 96 29.01 -15.21 15.76
CA ALA A 96 29.32 -16.62 15.58
C ALA A 96 30.84 -16.87 15.66
N ILE A 97 31.63 -16.02 15.04
CA ILE A 97 33.07 -16.13 15.10
C ILE A 97 33.56 -15.93 16.53
N ALA A 98 33.04 -14.93 17.23
CA ALA A 98 33.42 -14.66 18.60
C ALA A 98 33.10 -15.86 19.52
N ALA A 99 31.92 -16.45 19.31
CA ALA A 99 31.51 -17.62 20.08
C ALA A 99 32.42 -18.84 19.80
N LEU A 100 32.77 -19.04 18.54
CA LEU A 100 33.65 -20.15 18.15
C LEU A 100 35.06 -19.97 18.67
N THR A 101 35.53 -18.76 18.80
CA THR A 101 36.86 -18.50 19.31
C THR A 101 36.90 -18.40 20.83
N GLY A 102 35.76 -18.49 21.49
CA GLY A 102 35.74 -18.47 22.96
C GLY A 102 35.87 -17.08 23.55
N ILE A 103 35.67 -16.06 22.78
CA ILE A 103 35.77 -14.68 23.26
C ILE A 103 34.51 -14.27 24.02
N LEU A 104 33.40 -14.88 23.70
CA LEU A 104 32.14 -14.59 24.36
C LEU A 104 31.89 -15.55 25.52
#